data_07dab8d93d5295fcfa503b2f16b027fc
#
_entry.id   07dab8d93d5295fcfa503b2f16b027fc
#
_cell.length_a   1.000
_cell.length_b   1.000
_cell.length_c   1.000
_cell.angle_alpha   90.00
_cell.angle_beta   90.00
_cell.angle_gamma   90.00
#
_symmetry.space_group_name_H-M   'P 1'
#
loop_
_entity.id
_entity.type
_entity.pdbx_description
1 polymer ?
#
loop_
_entity_poly.entity_id
_entity_poly.type
_entity_poly.pdbx_seq_one_letter_code
_entity_poly.pdbx_strand_id
1 'polypeptide(L)'
;ISKTHRLTLEQMGLLEPALAETVGLACLSLLRDAIEETVGHGVPREAAEEFLLGHMSCLSAFFGGGRLSEGAVLTMNRGKERLFRDDWRDLLTPESVLREARAIVGAEDA
;
A
#
# COMPACT_ATOMS: atom_id res chain seq x y z
N ILE A 1 -8.93 14.30 7.69
CA ILE A 1 -9.32 13.41 8.79
C ILE A 1 -9.53 14.24 10.04
N SER A 2 -10.73 14.23 10.52
CA SER A 2 -11.11 15.12 11.61
C SER A 2 -11.47 14.43 12.93
N LYS A 3 -11.52 13.10 12.94
CA LYS A 3 -11.91 12.35 14.14
C LYS A 3 -10.71 11.96 14.99
N THR A 4 -10.87 12.15 16.30
CA THR A 4 -9.87 11.70 17.28
C THR A 4 -10.22 10.28 17.73
N HIS A 5 -9.25 9.41 17.74
CA HIS A 5 -9.42 8.03 18.18
C HIS A 5 -8.53 7.73 19.38
N ARG A 6 -9.07 6.99 20.35
CA ARG A 6 -8.28 6.48 21.47
C ARG A 6 -7.69 5.15 21.06
N LEU A 7 -6.37 5.05 21.12
CA LEU A 7 -5.66 3.88 20.68
C LEU A 7 -4.64 3.44 21.73
N THR A 8 -4.42 2.15 21.83
CA THR A 8 -3.36 1.58 22.65
C THR A 8 -2.02 1.74 21.92
N LEU A 9 -0.92 1.60 22.66
CA LEU A 9 0.42 1.58 22.05
C LEU A 9 0.56 0.47 21.04
N GLU A 10 -0.03 -0.69 21.31
CA GLU A 10 -0.02 -1.81 20.38
C GLU A 10 -0.77 -1.48 19.09
N GLN A 11 -1.92 -0.84 19.19
CA GLN A 11 -2.67 -0.39 18.03
C GLN A 11 -1.91 0.67 17.22
N MET A 12 -1.25 1.61 17.90
CA MET A 12 -0.41 2.60 17.22
C MET A 12 0.74 1.95 16.47
N GLY A 13 1.34 0.89 17.03
CA GLY A 13 2.38 0.13 16.36
C GLY A 13 1.89 -0.55 15.08
N LEU A 14 0.62 -0.96 15.04
CA LEU A 14 0.02 -1.49 13.81
C LEU A 14 -0.23 -0.40 12.77
N LEU A 15 -0.61 0.80 13.20
CA LEU A 15 -0.98 1.87 12.26
C LEU A 15 0.24 2.52 11.62
N GLU A 16 1.18 3.02 12.41
CA GLU A 16 2.27 3.81 11.84
C GLU A 16 3.34 2.97 11.17
N PRO A 17 4.09 2.09 11.86
CA PRO A 17 5.15 1.36 11.18
C PRO A 17 4.65 0.24 10.26
N ALA A 18 3.57 -0.44 10.60
CA ALA A 18 3.13 -1.57 9.79
C ALA A 18 2.20 -1.15 8.65
N LEU A 19 1.06 -0.55 8.97
CA LEU A 19 0.09 -0.21 7.92
C LEU A 19 0.59 0.95 7.06
N ALA A 20 0.94 2.08 7.66
CA ALA A 20 1.26 3.28 6.89
C ALA A 20 2.64 3.20 6.24
N GLU A 21 3.65 2.73 6.94
CA GLU A 21 5.01 2.71 6.40
C GLU A 21 5.32 1.42 5.65
N THR A 22 5.25 0.27 6.30
CA THR A 22 5.61 -0.98 5.63
C THR A 22 4.70 -1.29 4.44
N VAL A 23 3.41 -1.38 4.67
CA VAL A 23 2.45 -1.70 3.61
C VAL A 23 2.25 -0.50 2.68
N GLY A 24 1.98 0.67 3.25
CA GLY A 24 1.67 1.86 2.47
C GLY A 24 2.80 2.29 1.57
N LEU A 25 4.02 2.42 2.09
CA LEU A 25 5.17 2.85 1.29
C LEU A 25 5.58 1.79 0.28
N ALA A 26 5.46 0.51 0.62
CA ALA A 26 5.73 -0.55 -0.35
C ALA A 26 4.78 -0.46 -1.54
N CYS A 27 3.50 -0.22 -1.28
CA CYS A 27 2.51 -0.04 -2.36
C CYS A 27 2.82 1.20 -3.21
N LEU A 28 3.17 2.31 -2.58
CA LEU A 28 3.51 3.54 -3.31
C LEU A 28 4.78 3.35 -4.14
N SER A 29 5.77 2.65 -3.59
CA SER A 29 6.99 2.33 -4.32
C SER A 29 6.70 1.45 -5.53
N LEU A 30 5.83 0.46 -5.37
CA LEU A 30 5.39 -0.39 -6.48
C LEU A 30 4.72 0.43 -7.58
N LEU A 31 3.82 1.33 -7.20
CA LEU A 31 3.12 2.18 -8.17
C LEU A 31 4.09 3.09 -8.91
N ARG A 32 5.07 3.65 -8.20
CA ARG A 32 6.10 4.48 -8.84
C ARG A 32 6.91 3.66 -9.85
N ASP A 33 7.32 2.46 -9.47
CA ASP A 33 8.08 1.60 -10.36
C ASP A 33 7.24 1.16 -11.58
N ALA A 34 5.95 0.92 -11.37
CA ALA A 34 5.03 0.59 -12.45
C ALA A 34 4.87 1.75 -13.44
N ILE A 35 4.86 2.99 -12.95
CA ILE A 35 4.87 4.17 -13.81
C ILE A 35 6.15 4.19 -14.67
N GLU A 36 7.31 3.93 -14.04
CA GLU A 36 8.58 3.91 -14.77
C GLU A 36 8.58 2.84 -15.88
N GLU A 37 8.05 1.66 -15.59
CA GLU A 37 7.93 0.60 -16.60
C GLU A 37 7.00 1.03 -17.73
N THR A 38 5.89 1.69 -17.41
CA THR A 38 4.95 2.20 -18.41
C THR A 38 5.59 3.26 -19.30
N VAL A 39 6.36 4.15 -18.71
CA VAL A 39 7.13 5.17 -19.44
C VAL A 39 8.12 4.49 -20.39
N GLY A 40 8.76 3.42 -19.94
CA GLY A 40 9.68 2.63 -20.77
C GLY A 40 9.02 2.03 -22.01
N HIS A 41 7.70 1.84 -21.99
CA HIS A 41 6.93 1.35 -23.14
C HIS A 41 6.43 2.50 -24.04
N GLY A 42 6.86 3.72 -23.81
CA GLY A 42 6.56 4.85 -24.68
C GLY A 42 5.43 5.77 -24.23
N VAL A 43 4.86 5.53 -23.05
CA VAL A 43 3.81 6.41 -22.52
C VAL A 43 4.48 7.64 -21.88
N PRO A 44 4.02 8.87 -22.19
CA PRO A 44 4.54 10.05 -21.51
C PRO A 44 4.33 9.96 -19.99
N ARG A 45 5.34 10.33 -19.22
CA ARG A 45 5.30 10.24 -17.75
C ARG A 45 4.09 10.97 -17.18
N GLU A 46 3.84 12.18 -17.63
CA GLU A 46 2.73 12.99 -17.15
C GLU A 46 1.39 12.29 -17.37
N ALA A 47 1.21 11.67 -18.54
CA ALA A 47 -0.01 10.94 -18.84
C ALA A 47 -0.17 9.71 -17.94
N ALA A 48 0.90 8.98 -17.69
CA ALA A 48 0.87 7.81 -16.83
C ALA A 48 0.50 8.20 -15.38
N GLU A 49 1.12 9.26 -14.86
CA GLU A 49 0.84 9.75 -13.52
C GLU A 49 -0.59 10.23 -13.37
N GLU A 50 -1.06 11.06 -14.29
CA GLU A 50 -2.43 11.59 -14.23
C GLU A 50 -3.47 10.49 -14.34
N PHE A 51 -3.24 9.52 -15.22
CA PHE A 51 -4.17 8.41 -15.42
C PHE A 51 -4.26 7.56 -14.15
N LEU A 52 -3.12 7.21 -13.56
CA LEU A 52 -3.10 6.43 -12.33
C LEU A 52 -3.78 7.16 -11.17
N LEU A 53 -3.42 8.43 -10.95
CA LEU A 53 -3.99 9.21 -9.86
C LEU A 53 -5.50 9.41 -10.04
N GLY A 54 -5.95 9.63 -11.28
CA GLY A 54 -7.37 9.74 -11.57
C GLY A 54 -8.14 8.47 -11.24
N HIS A 55 -7.58 7.31 -11.59
CA HIS A 55 -8.17 6.02 -11.26
C HIS A 55 -8.20 5.78 -9.75
N MET A 56 -7.10 6.05 -9.06
CA MET A 56 -7.03 5.89 -7.61
C MET A 56 -8.09 6.74 -6.90
N SER A 57 -8.29 7.96 -7.37
CA SER A 57 -9.32 8.84 -6.82
C SER A 57 -10.73 8.27 -7.02
N CYS A 58 -11.04 7.75 -8.21
CA CYS A 58 -12.33 7.14 -8.49
C CYS A 58 -12.55 5.86 -7.69
N LEU A 59 -11.50 5.08 -7.46
CA LEU A 59 -11.58 3.81 -6.75
C LEU A 59 -11.53 3.96 -5.23
N SER A 60 -11.36 5.17 -4.71
CA SER A 60 -11.29 5.40 -3.26
C SER A 60 -12.55 4.93 -2.53
N ALA A 61 -13.71 4.93 -3.20
CA ALA A 61 -14.95 4.41 -2.64
C ALA A 61 -14.86 2.92 -2.24
N PHE A 62 -13.91 2.19 -2.82
CA PHE A 62 -13.67 0.79 -2.46
C PHE A 62 -13.35 0.62 -0.97
N PHE A 63 -12.66 1.57 -0.36
CA PHE A 63 -12.37 1.54 1.07
C PHE A 63 -13.64 1.64 1.93
N GLY A 64 -14.69 2.23 1.39
CA GLY A 64 -15.98 2.34 2.08
C GLY A 64 -16.96 1.21 1.75
N GLY A 65 -16.49 0.12 1.16
CA GLY A 65 -17.32 -1.01 0.80
C GLY A 65 -18.01 -0.88 -0.55
N GLY A 66 -17.59 0.06 -1.40
CA GLY A 66 -18.08 0.20 -2.75
C GLY A 66 -17.81 -1.04 -3.59
N ARG A 67 -18.67 -1.29 -4.55
CA ARG A 67 -18.54 -2.46 -5.43
C ARG A 67 -17.69 -2.16 -6.65
N LEU A 68 -16.87 -3.15 -7.00
CA LEU A 68 -16.12 -3.16 -8.24
C LEU A 68 -16.88 -3.97 -9.29
N SER A 69 -16.65 -3.67 -10.56
CA SER A 69 -17.17 -4.48 -11.66
C SER A 69 -16.53 -5.87 -11.62
N GLU A 70 -17.16 -6.85 -12.26
CA GLU A 70 -16.60 -8.20 -12.35
C GLU A 70 -15.25 -8.21 -13.02
N GLY A 71 -15.06 -7.41 -14.06
CA GLY A 71 -13.77 -7.28 -14.73
C GLY A 71 -12.69 -6.69 -13.83
N ALA A 72 -13.04 -5.70 -13.03
CA ALA A 72 -12.10 -5.11 -12.07
C ALA A 72 -11.70 -6.12 -10.99
N VAL A 73 -12.66 -6.89 -10.48
CA VAL A 73 -12.37 -7.95 -9.49
C VAL A 73 -11.44 -9.01 -10.09
N LEU A 74 -11.71 -9.44 -11.31
CA LEU A 74 -10.85 -10.42 -11.99
C LEU A 74 -9.41 -9.90 -12.10
N THR A 75 -9.25 -8.68 -12.58
CA THR A 75 -7.94 -8.06 -12.75
C THR A 75 -7.23 -7.90 -11.41
N MET A 76 -7.95 -7.43 -10.39
CA MET A 76 -7.41 -7.29 -9.04
C MET A 76 -6.88 -8.61 -8.50
N ASN A 77 -7.64 -9.68 -8.62
CA ASN A 77 -7.22 -10.98 -8.11
C ASN A 77 -6.00 -11.52 -8.84
N ARG A 78 -5.92 -11.33 -10.15
CA ARG A 78 -4.74 -11.70 -10.92
C ARG A 78 -3.52 -10.90 -10.52
N GLY A 79 -3.69 -9.61 -10.26
CA GLY A 79 -2.61 -8.77 -9.76
C GLY A 79 -2.11 -9.24 -8.41
N LYS A 80 -3.02 -9.56 -7.49
CA LYS A 80 -2.66 -10.04 -6.16
C LYS A 80 -1.87 -11.34 -6.23
N GLU A 81 -2.26 -12.28 -7.08
CA GLU A 81 -1.54 -13.55 -7.26
C GLU A 81 -0.10 -13.34 -7.71
N ARG A 82 0.16 -12.32 -8.52
CA ARG A 82 1.49 -12.06 -9.08
C ARG A 82 2.35 -11.16 -8.21
N LEU A 83 1.74 -10.25 -7.46
CA LEU A 83 2.46 -9.22 -6.71
C LEU A 83 2.60 -9.54 -5.23
N PHE A 84 1.66 -10.29 -4.66
CA PHE A 84 1.60 -10.52 -3.22
C PHE A 84 2.15 -11.91 -2.88
N ARG A 85 2.93 -11.97 -1.81
CA ARG A 85 3.28 -13.25 -1.20
C ARG A 85 2.10 -13.74 -0.36
N ASP A 86 1.96 -15.06 -0.25
CA ASP A 86 0.88 -15.65 0.54
C ASP A 86 0.94 -15.27 2.02
N ASP A 87 2.15 -15.01 2.51
CA ASP A 87 2.41 -14.68 3.91
C ASP A 87 2.46 -13.17 4.20
N TRP A 88 2.02 -12.31 3.30
CA TRP A 88 2.14 -10.87 3.47
C TRP A 88 1.45 -10.36 4.76
N ARG A 89 0.39 -11.04 5.21
CA ARG A 89 -0.33 -10.64 6.43
C ARG A 89 0.50 -10.76 7.69
N ASP A 90 1.58 -11.55 7.63
CA ASP A 90 2.50 -11.68 8.76
C ASP A 90 3.18 -10.36 9.11
N LEU A 91 3.25 -9.42 8.17
CA LEU A 91 3.76 -8.07 8.42
C LEU A 91 2.96 -7.34 9.50
N LEU A 92 1.71 -7.73 9.71
CA LEU A 92 0.82 -7.09 10.66
C LEU A 92 0.67 -7.86 11.97
N THR A 93 1.54 -8.83 12.23
CA THR A 93 1.56 -9.53 13.52
C THR A 93 2.33 -8.71 14.56
N PRO A 94 2.01 -8.87 15.86
CA PRO A 94 2.74 -8.17 16.92
C PRO A 94 4.26 -8.41 16.88
N GLU A 95 4.68 -9.64 16.60
CA GLU A 95 6.10 -10.01 16.51
C GLU A 95 6.78 -9.27 15.38
N SER A 96 6.15 -9.21 14.21
CA SER A 96 6.69 -8.51 13.06
C SER A 96 6.77 -7.01 13.32
N VAL A 97 5.72 -6.43 13.90
CA VAL A 97 5.69 -4.99 14.23
C VAL A 97 6.85 -4.64 15.16
N LEU A 98 7.09 -5.45 16.18
CA LEU A 98 8.19 -5.21 17.12
C LEU A 98 9.55 -5.33 16.44
N ARG A 99 9.73 -6.34 15.61
CA ARG A 99 10.97 -6.55 14.85
C ARG A 99 11.24 -5.36 13.92
N GLU A 100 10.23 -4.90 13.21
CA GLU A 100 10.37 -3.76 12.29
C GLU A 100 10.64 -2.46 13.04
N ALA A 101 10.01 -2.25 14.19
CA ALA A 101 10.28 -1.07 15.02
C ALA A 101 11.74 -1.04 15.47
N ARG A 102 12.30 -2.18 15.86
CA ARG A 102 13.72 -2.30 16.24
C ARG A 102 14.64 -2.03 15.06
N ALA A 103 14.25 -2.52 13.87
CA ALA A 103 15.03 -2.29 12.66
C ALA A 103 15.06 -0.81 12.27
N ILE A 104 13.94 -0.11 12.42
CA ILE A 104 13.86 1.33 12.15
C ILE A 104 14.80 2.10 13.07
N VAL A 105 14.75 1.82 14.37
CA VAL A 105 15.63 2.45 15.35
C VAL A 105 17.09 2.20 15.00
N GLY A 106 17.45 0.96 14.67
CA GLY A 106 18.81 0.61 14.27
C GLY A 106 19.27 1.36 13.02
N ALA A 107 18.40 1.51 12.03
CA ALA A 107 18.71 2.22 10.80
C ALA A 107 18.89 3.72 11.03
N GLU A 108 18.08 4.32 11.90
CA GLU A 108 18.18 5.73 12.22
C GLU A 108 19.40 6.06 13.07
N ASP A 109 19.85 5.10 13.88
CA ASP A 109 21.04 5.26 14.73
C ASP A 109 22.36 4.97 14.00
N ALA A 110 22.27 4.39 12.81
CA ALA A 110 23.45 3.96 12.03
C ALA A 110 24.20 5.12 11.35
#